data_7ed000c41b3c6ed3c1b73a040035cfce
#
_entry.id   7ed000c41b3c6ed3c1b73a040035cfce
#
_cell.length_a   1.000
_cell.length_b   1.000
_cell.length_c   1.000
_cell.angle_alpha   90.00
_cell.angle_beta   90.00
_cell.angle_gamma   90.00
#
_symmetry.space_group_name_H-M   'P 1'
#
loop_
_entity.id
_entity.type
_entity.pdbx_description
1 polymer ?
#
loop_
_entity_poly.entity_id
_entity_poly.type
_entity_poly.pdbx_seq_one_letter_code
_entity_poly.pdbx_strand_id
1 'polypeptide(L)'
;VRLDVFTHQYALAALADDKPRLVYIAYGETDDFAHDGEFDQYIQAAHRFDGFVRELWNRVQSDRRYRDKTLLLITTDHGRGELPLEGWKHHGSKKAVARNASAPEMAPFQGGIPGADQVWFAAMGPGVKAAGELQGEWYSNQIAATALQLLGFDPAAYSAAVGKPMVEILNLSKTKVSP
;
A
#
# COMPACT_ATOMS: atom_id res chain seq x y z
N VAL A 1 19.42 -3.86 0.65
CA VAL A 1 18.36 -2.87 1.00
C VAL A 1 18.43 -1.72 0.01
N ARG A 2 17.31 -1.34 -0.56
CA ARG A 2 17.18 -0.13 -1.38
C ARG A 2 16.57 0.96 -0.51
N LEU A 3 17.29 2.04 -0.29
CA LEU A 3 16.80 3.15 0.51
C LEU A 3 15.57 3.80 -0.16
N ASP A 4 14.54 4.05 0.62
CA ASP A 4 13.26 4.60 0.15
C ASP A 4 13.40 6.00 -0.44
N VAL A 5 14.40 6.75 -0.04
CA VAL A 5 14.69 8.06 -0.63
C VAL A 5 14.98 7.96 -2.13
N PHE A 6 15.70 6.93 -2.57
CA PHE A 6 15.94 6.73 -4.00
C PHE A 6 14.68 6.32 -4.75
N THR A 7 13.90 5.40 -4.17
CA THR A 7 12.58 5.02 -4.71
C THR A 7 11.71 6.25 -4.90
N HIS A 8 11.69 7.12 -3.91
CA HIS A 8 10.90 8.35 -3.92
C HIS A 8 11.35 9.32 -5.02
N GLN A 9 12.67 9.57 -5.12
CA GLN A 9 13.21 10.46 -6.14
C GLN A 9 12.96 9.95 -7.57
N TYR A 10 13.08 8.63 -7.79
CA TYR A 10 12.72 8.02 -9.08
C TYR A 10 11.22 8.17 -9.38
N ALA A 11 10.35 8.02 -8.39
CA ALA A 11 8.92 8.22 -8.58
C ALA A 11 8.59 9.68 -8.97
N LEU A 12 9.24 10.65 -8.33
CA LEU A 12 9.08 12.08 -8.67
C LEU A 12 9.60 12.38 -10.09
N ALA A 13 10.72 11.81 -10.48
CA ALA A 13 11.27 11.94 -11.83
C ALA A 13 10.32 11.33 -12.88
N ALA A 14 9.82 10.12 -12.66
CA ALA A 14 8.86 9.47 -13.56
C ALA A 14 7.58 10.30 -13.73
N LEU A 15 7.06 10.87 -12.65
CA LEU A 15 5.90 11.78 -12.72
C LEU A 15 6.19 13.02 -13.56
N ALA A 16 7.42 13.55 -13.51
CA ALA A 16 7.80 14.73 -14.27
C ALA A 16 7.99 14.43 -15.77
N ASP A 17 8.69 13.35 -16.08
CA ASP A 17 9.21 13.05 -17.40
C ASP A 17 8.27 12.15 -18.22
N ASP A 18 7.84 11.03 -17.65
CA ASP A 18 7.07 9.99 -18.36
C ASP A 18 5.56 10.27 -18.36
N LYS A 19 5.08 11.07 -17.42
CA LYS A 19 3.66 11.46 -17.28
C LYS A 19 2.70 10.26 -17.22
N PRO A 20 2.98 9.26 -16.37
CA PRO A 20 2.19 8.05 -16.33
C PRO A 20 0.76 8.29 -15.83
N ARG A 21 -0.17 7.42 -16.25
CA ARG A 21 -1.54 7.37 -15.71
C ARG A 21 -1.64 6.59 -14.40
N LEU A 22 -0.73 5.67 -14.18
CA LEU A 22 -0.62 4.86 -12.96
C LEU A 22 0.85 4.79 -12.55
N VAL A 23 1.12 5.04 -11.27
CA VAL A 23 2.41 4.82 -10.65
C VAL A 23 2.22 3.91 -9.44
N TYR A 24 2.95 2.83 -9.39
CA TYR A 24 3.06 1.98 -8.21
C TYR A 24 4.42 2.23 -7.55
N ILE A 25 4.41 2.62 -6.28
CA ILE A 25 5.62 2.95 -5.52
C ILE A 25 5.67 2.02 -4.32
N ALA A 26 6.72 1.19 -4.23
CA ALA A 26 6.95 0.30 -3.10
C ALA A 26 8.08 0.86 -2.23
N TYR A 27 7.75 1.25 -1.01
CA TYR A 27 8.69 1.61 0.04
C TYR A 27 8.94 0.39 0.93
N GLY A 28 10.16 0.16 1.36
CA GLY A 28 10.55 -1.06 2.05
C GLY A 28 11.30 -0.88 3.37
N GLU A 29 11.79 0.32 3.69
CA GLU A 29 12.65 0.52 4.87
C GLU A 29 11.98 0.13 6.20
N THR A 30 10.65 0.31 6.32
CA THR A 30 9.95 -0.10 7.54
C THR A 30 10.01 -1.61 7.75
N ASP A 31 9.90 -2.40 6.69
CA ASP A 31 9.99 -3.85 6.77
C ASP A 31 11.42 -4.31 7.08
N ASP A 32 12.40 -3.74 6.36
CA ASP A 32 13.81 -4.06 6.54
C ASP A 32 14.26 -3.79 8.00
N PHE A 33 14.00 -2.59 8.53
CA PHE A 33 14.38 -2.23 9.90
C PHE A 33 13.65 -3.07 10.95
N ALA A 34 12.41 -3.48 10.67
CA ALA A 34 11.71 -4.38 11.54
C ALA A 34 12.37 -5.76 11.59
N HIS A 35 12.76 -6.33 10.45
CA HIS A 35 13.48 -7.60 10.39
C HIS A 35 14.82 -7.55 11.13
N ASP A 36 15.52 -6.43 11.03
CA ASP A 36 16.78 -6.21 11.74
C ASP A 36 16.58 -5.96 13.26
N GLY A 37 15.34 -5.68 13.67
CA GLY A 37 15.01 -5.40 15.07
C GLY A 37 15.35 -3.98 15.49
N GLU A 38 15.51 -3.08 14.54
CA GLU A 38 15.87 -1.69 14.77
C GLU A 38 14.63 -0.79 14.90
N PHE A 39 13.98 -0.87 16.06
CA PHE A 39 12.70 -0.21 16.31
C PHE A 39 12.74 1.31 16.07
N ASP A 40 13.79 1.99 16.52
CA ASP A 40 13.92 3.44 16.34
C ASP A 40 14.01 3.80 14.84
N GLN A 41 14.75 3.01 14.06
CA GLN A 41 14.84 3.19 12.62
C GLN A 41 13.52 2.88 11.92
N TYR A 42 12.80 1.86 12.37
CA TYR A 42 11.45 1.56 11.89
C TYR A 42 10.50 2.77 12.05
N ILE A 43 10.46 3.36 13.23
CA ILE A 43 9.63 4.56 13.49
C ILE A 43 10.09 5.74 12.64
N GLN A 44 11.40 5.95 12.52
CA GLN A 44 11.92 7.02 11.66
C GLN A 44 11.62 6.80 10.18
N ALA A 45 11.65 5.55 9.70
CA ALA A 45 11.26 5.21 8.32
C ALA A 45 9.78 5.50 8.07
N ALA A 46 8.90 5.17 9.02
CA ALA A 46 7.48 5.53 8.95
C ALA A 46 7.28 7.07 8.91
N HIS A 47 8.05 7.81 9.68
CA HIS A 47 8.03 9.28 9.66
C HIS A 47 8.51 9.84 8.30
N ARG A 48 9.57 9.26 7.73
CA ARG A 48 10.04 9.63 6.39
C ARG A 48 8.99 9.35 5.32
N PHE A 49 8.33 8.20 5.42
CA PHE A 49 7.23 7.84 4.52
C PHE A 49 6.10 8.87 4.53
N ASP A 50 5.68 9.35 5.70
CA ASP A 50 4.69 10.45 5.80
C ASP A 50 5.17 11.70 5.05
N GLY A 51 6.46 12.04 5.18
CA GLY A 51 7.09 13.13 4.43
C GLY A 51 7.04 12.92 2.91
N PHE A 52 7.32 11.71 2.44
CA PHE A 52 7.26 11.34 1.02
C PHE A 52 5.83 11.41 0.46
N VAL A 53 4.85 10.94 1.22
CA VAL A 53 3.43 11.05 0.83
C VAL A 53 3.02 12.51 0.67
N ARG A 54 3.43 13.36 1.60
CA ARG A 54 3.17 14.82 1.55
C ARG A 54 3.83 15.46 0.32
N GLU A 55 5.08 15.11 0.04
CA GLU A 55 5.81 15.63 -1.11
C GLU A 55 5.16 15.19 -2.44
N LEU A 56 4.83 13.89 -2.58
CA LEU A 56 4.10 13.37 -3.72
C LEU A 56 2.77 14.11 -3.95
N TRP A 57 1.99 14.28 -2.89
CA TRP A 57 0.71 14.99 -2.98
C TRP A 57 0.90 16.44 -3.42
N ASN A 58 1.85 17.15 -2.83
CA ASN A 58 2.15 18.52 -3.23
C ASN A 58 2.64 18.59 -4.67
N ARG A 59 3.46 17.63 -5.10
CA ARG A 59 3.96 17.55 -6.48
C ARG A 59 2.82 17.38 -7.47
N VAL A 60 1.92 16.43 -7.26
CA VAL A 60 0.80 16.19 -8.18
C VAL A 60 -0.22 17.34 -8.15
N GLN A 61 -0.41 18.01 -7.01
CA GLN A 61 -1.30 19.17 -6.94
C GLN A 61 -0.68 20.45 -7.53
N SER A 62 0.62 20.54 -7.65
CA SER A 62 1.31 21.67 -8.29
C SER A 62 1.35 21.56 -9.83
N ASP A 63 1.21 20.34 -10.37
CA ASP A 63 1.25 20.11 -11.83
C ASP A 63 -0.17 20.15 -12.43
N ARG A 64 -0.42 21.01 -13.41
CA ARG A 64 -1.72 21.14 -14.09
C ARG A 64 -2.23 19.85 -14.75
N ARG A 65 -1.35 18.89 -15.05
CA ARG A 65 -1.72 17.59 -15.63
C ARG A 65 -2.38 16.68 -14.59
N TYR A 66 -1.94 16.77 -13.33
CA TYR A 66 -2.33 15.89 -12.24
C TYR A 66 -3.28 16.53 -11.24
N ARG A 67 -3.22 17.88 -11.11
CA ARG A 67 -4.05 18.62 -10.15
C ARG A 67 -5.52 18.28 -10.33
N ASP A 68 -6.17 17.96 -9.23
CA ASP A 68 -7.58 17.59 -9.15
C ASP A 68 -7.99 16.37 -10.02
N LYS A 69 -7.00 15.59 -10.49
CA LYS A 69 -7.19 14.41 -11.34
C LYS A 69 -6.48 13.16 -10.79
N THR A 70 -5.68 13.32 -9.73
CA THR A 70 -4.90 12.24 -9.15
C THR A 70 -5.62 11.65 -7.95
N LEU A 71 -5.79 10.32 -7.98
CA LEU A 71 -6.19 9.52 -6.85
C LEU A 71 -4.92 8.95 -6.19
N LEU A 72 -4.80 9.09 -4.90
CA LEU A 72 -3.77 8.47 -4.08
C LEU A 72 -4.39 7.32 -3.30
N LEU A 73 -3.84 6.13 -3.47
CA LEU A 73 -4.15 4.93 -2.69
C LEU A 73 -2.91 4.55 -1.89
N ILE A 74 -3.06 4.30 -0.61
CA ILE A 74 -1.96 3.92 0.29
C ILE A 74 -2.37 2.68 1.05
N THR A 75 -1.48 1.70 1.13
CA THR A 75 -1.68 0.48 1.91
C THR A 75 -0.35 -0.12 2.31
N THR A 76 -0.38 -1.07 3.22
CA THR A 76 0.73 -1.99 3.47
C THR A 76 0.43 -3.33 2.80
N ASP A 77 1.46 -4.09 2.47
CA ASP A 77 1.34 -5.44 1.90
C ASP A 77 1.07 -6.49 2.99
N HIS A 78 1.55 -6.25 4.22
CA HIS A 78 1.26 -7.03 5.41
C HIS A 78 1.36 -6.17 6.68
N GLY A 79 0.85 -6.72 7.79
CA GLY A 79 1.06 -6.18 9.13
C GLY A 79 2.23 -6.85 9.83
N ARG A 80 2.44 -6.48 11.11
CA ARG A 80 3.42 -7.10 12.00
C ARG A 80 2.78 -7.97 13.09
N GLY A 81 1.46 -7.99 13.14
CA GLY A 81 0.71 -8.76 14.12
C GLY A 81 0.67 -8.13 15.50
N GLU A 82 0.18 -8.92 16.45
CA GLU A 82 -0.13 -8.50 17.82
C GLU A 82 0.88 -9.05 18.83
N LEU A 83 1.97 -9.65 18.37
CA LEU A 83 2.99 -10.22 19.25
C LEU A 83 3.75 -9.12 20.00
N PRO A 84 4.32 -9.44 21.18
CA PRO A 84 5.27 -8.57 21.86
C PRO A 84 6.44 -8.16 20.96
N LEU A 85 7.18 -7.13 21.39
CA LEU A 85 8.27 -6.55 20.62
C LEU A 85 9.28 -7.56 20.07
N GLU A 86 9.52 -8.64 20.81
CA GLU A 86 10.43 -9.71 20.41
C GLU A 86 9.94 -10.51 19.18
N GLY A 87 8.62 -10.51 18.95
CA GLY A 87 7.99 -11.21 17.82
C GLY A 87 7.67 -10.32 16.63
N TRP A 88 7.69 -9.00 16.77
CA TRP A 88 7.28 -8.07 15.70
C TRP A 88 8.25 -8.04 14.49
N LYS A 89 9.44 -8.58 14.63
CA LYS A 89 10.43 -8.68 13.55
C LYS A 89 9.96 -9.52 12.37
N HIS A 90 9.00 -10.40 12.59
CA HIS A 90 8.55 -11.34 11.58
C HIS A 90 7.11 -11.04 11.17
N HIS A 91 6.77 -11.55 10.00
CA HIS A 91 5.41 -11.58 9.47
C HIS A 91 5.23 -12.86 8.64
N GLY A 92 4.01 -13.27 8.43
CA GLY A 92 3.71 -14.40 7.59
C GLY A 92 2.51 -15.19 8.05
N SER A 93 1.74 -15.64 7.08
CA SER A 93 0.64 -16.56 7.31
C SER A 93 1.19 -17.95 7.70
N LYS A 94 0.36 -18.79 8.31
CA LYS A 94 0.68 -20.21 8.57
C LYS A 94 1.27 -20.92 7.36
N LYS A 95 0.73 -20.65 6.17
CA LYS A 95 1.21 -21.23 4.91
C LYS A 95 2.61 -20.73 4.52
N ALA A 96 2.90 -19.46 4.73
CA ALA A 96 4.20 -18.87 4.46
C ALA A 96 5.26 -19.43 5.43
N VAL A 97 4.95 -19.49 6.72
CA VAL A 97 5.82 -20.08 7.73
C VAL A 97 6.11 -21.55 7.45
N ALA A 98 5.10 -22.33 7.09
CA ALA A 98 5.27 -23.76 6.75
C ALA A 98 6.20 -23.97 5.54
N ARG A 99 6.25 -23.05 4.58
CA ARG A 99 7.19 -23.10 3.45
C ARG A 99 8.63 -22.83 3.86
N ASN A 100 8.84 -22.09 4.94
CA ASN A 100 10.13 -21.70 5.48
C ASN A 100 10.44 -22.41 6.80
N ALA A 101 9.82 -23.55 7.06
CA ALA A 101 9.90 -24.27 8.34
C ALA A 101 11.32 -24.74 8.73
N SER A 102 12.27 -24.72 7.78
CA SER A 102 13.68 -25.02 8.02
C SER A 102 14.47 -23.84 8.62
N ALA A 103 13.91 -22.63 8.65
CA ALA A 103 14.53 -21.47 9.27
C ALA A 103 14.35 -21.54 10.80
N PRO A 104 15.44 -21.65 11.60
CA PRO A 104 15.32 -21.84 13.05
C PRO A 104 14.52 -20.73 13.77
N GLU A 105 14.64 -19.51 13.30
CA GLU A 105 13.94 -18.33 13.82
C GLU A 105 12.42 -18.42 13.63
N MET A 106 11.96 -19.22 12.67
CA MET A 106 10.53 -19.41 12.41
C MET A 106 9.91 -20.55 13.22
N ALA A 107 10.72 -21.34 13.93
CA ALA A 107 10.25 -22.47 14.73
C ALA A 107 9.14 -22.10 15.75
N PRO A 108 9.20 -20.94 16.44
CA PRO A 108 8.14 -20.52 17.38
C PRO A 108 6.82 -20.17 16.69
N PHE A 109 6.82 -19.91 15.37
CA PHE A 109 5.69 -19.32 14.64
C PHE A 109 4.97 -20.31 13.72
N GLN A 110 4.98 -21.60 14.02
CA GLN A 110 4.39 -22.66 13.18
C GLN A 110 2.89 -22.45 12.88
N GLY A 111 2.18 -21.70 13.73
CA GLY A 111 0.79 -21.30 13.52
C GLY A 111 0.61 -20.09 12.60
N GLY A 112 1.67 -19.45 12.14
CA GLY A 112 1.70 -18.13 11.55
C GLY A 112 1.81 -17.05 12.63
N ILE A 113 1.94 -15.81 12.22
CA ILE A 113 2.01 -14.65 13.12
C ILE A 113 0.62 -14.03 13.20
N PRO A 114 -0.07 -14.11 14.35
CA PRO A 114 -1.43 -13.58 14.50
C PRO A 114 -1.47 -12.10 14.16
N GLY A 115 -2.44 -11.68 13.34
CA GLY A 115 -2.62 -10.28 12.93
C GLY A 115 -1.65 -9.77 11.85
N ALA A 116 -0.67 -10.58 11.40
CA ALA A 116 0.24 -10.16 10.32
C ALA A 116 -0.46 -10.03 8.94
N ASP A 117 -1.65 -10.57 8.79
CA ASP A 117 -2.51 -10.44 7.62
C ASP A 117 -3.42 -9.19 7.68
N GLN A 118 -3.42 -8.48 8.80
CA GLN A 118 -4.18 -7.25 8.94
C GLN A 118 -3.39 -6.09 8.35
N VAL A 119 -4.00 -5.40 7.38
CA VAL A 119 -3.45 -4.24 6.69
C VAL A 119 -4.42 -3.07 6.79
N TRP A 120 -3.91 -1.87 6.65
CA TRP A 120 -4.75 -0.68 6.54
C TRP A 120 -4.76 -0.19 5.09
N PHE A 121 -5.78 0.57 4.75
CA PHE A 121 -5.93 1.18 3.44
C PHE A 121 -6.42 2.62 3.60
N ALA A 122 -5.83 3.52 2.85
CA ALA A 122 -6.28 4.91 2.77
C ALA A 122 -6.41 5.33 1.32
N ALA A 123 -7.41 6.18 1.04
CA ALA A 123 -7.66 6.70 -0.27
C ALA A 123 -8.03 8.19 -0.19
N MET A 124 -7.49 8.99 -1.10
CA MET A 124 -7.84 10.40 -1.22
C MET A 124 -7.75 10.87 -2.66
N GLY A 125 -8.56 11.84 -3.01
CA GLY A 125 -8.59 12.44 -4.34
C GLY A 125 -9.95 12.38 -5.02
N PRO A 126 -10.03 12.77 -6.31
CA PRO A 126 -11.28 12.79 -7.06
C PRO A 126 -11.92 11.40 -7.13
N GLY A 127 -13.22 11.33 -6.92
CA GLY A 127 -13.94 10.06 -6.94
C GLY A 127 -13.90 9.24 -5.65
N VAL A 128 -13.17 9.69 -4.63
CA VAL A 128 -13.23 9.12 -3.28
C VAL A 128 -14.27 9.86 -2.45
N LYS A 129 -15.01 9.13 -1.61
CA LYS A 129 -15.90 9.73 -0.63
C LYS A 129 -15.09 10.32 0.52
N ALA A 130 -15.38 11.56 0.90
CA ALA A 130 -14.82 12.16 2.11
C ALA A 130 -15.62 11.66 3.33
N ALA A 131 -15.42 10.42 3.72
CA ALA A 131 -16.22 9.75 4.74
C ALA A 131 -15.45 9.52 6.07
N GLY A 132 -14.18 9.90 6.14
CA GLY A 132 -13.33 9.59 7.28
C GLY A 132 -13.04 8.09 7.36
N GLU A 133 -12.98 7.55 8.55
CA GLU A 133 -12.79 6.11 8.78
C GLU A 133 -14.09 5.35 8.49
N LEU A 134 -13.97 4.34 7.63
CA LEU A 134 -15.08 3.46 7.28
C LEU A 134 -14.97 2.15 8.07
N GLN A 135 -16.11 1.67 8.54
CA GLN A 135 -16.22 0.34 9.13
C GLN A 135 -16.64 -0.66 8.06
N GLY A 136 -15.92 -1.78 7.97
CA GLY A 136 -16.18 -2.81 6.99
C GLY A 136 -15.02 -3.80 6.89
N GLU A 137 -15.19 -4.80 6.06
CA GLU A 137 -14.19 -5.82 5.80
C GLU A 137 -13.78 -5.72 4.33
N TRP A 138 -12.51 -5.42 4.10
CA TRP A 138 -11.92 -5.32 2.77
C TRP A 138 -10.66 -6.17 2.68
N TYR A 139 -10.31 -6.56 1.46
CA TYR A 139 -9.17 -7.43 1.20
C TYR A 139 -8.20 -6.78 0.23
N SER A 140 -6.91 -7.03 0.40
CA SER A 140 -5.84 -6.43 -0.42
C SER A 140 -6.00 -6.73 -1.93
N ASN A 141 -6.58 -7.86 -2.31
CA ASN A 141 -6.85 -8.20 -3.71
C ASN A 141 -7.94 -7.32 -4.37
N GLN A 142 -8.66 -6.50 -3.60
CA GLN A 142 -9.64 -5.53 -4.11
C GLN A 142 -8.97 -4.23 -4.59
N ILE A 143 -7.74 -3.94 -4.15
CA ILE A 143 -7.03 -2.68 -4.45
C ILE A 143 -6.79 -2.57 -5.96
N ALA A 144 -6.25 -3.62 -6.58
CA ALA A 144 -6.01 -3.64 -8.03
C ALA A 144 -7.33 -3.48 -8.82
N ALA A 145 -8.38 -4.17 -8.40
CA ALA A 145 -9.71 -4.05 -9.03
C ALA A 145 -10.26 -2.62 -8.94
N THR A 146 -10.09 -1.98 -7.78
CA THR A 146 -10.52 -0.59 -7.55
C THR A 146 -9.76 0.38 -8.44
N ALA A 147 -8.43 0.23 -8.52
CA ALA A 147 -7.58 1.06 -9.37
C ALA A 147 -7.94 0.89 -10.87
N LEU A 148 -8.14 -0.34 -11.34
CA LEU A 148 -8.53 -0.63 -12.72
C LEU A 148 -9.88 0.01 -13.07
N GLN A 149 -10.88 -0.16 -12.21
CA GLN A 149 -12.19 0.45 -12.41
C GLN A 149 -12.11 1.98 -12.49
N LEU A 150 -11.31 2.62 -11.64
CA LEU A 150 -11.10 4.06 -11.65
C LEU A 150 -10.37 4.55 -12.91
N LEU A 151 -9.51 3.71 -13.49
CA LEU A 151 -8.83 3.98 -14.76
C LEU A 151 -9.71 3.68 -15.99
N GLY A 152 -10.94 3.17 -15.79
CA GLY A 152 -11.87 2.86 -16.87
C GLY A 152 -11.65 1.48 -17.51
N PHE A 153 -10.90 0.59 -16.85
CA PHE A 153 -10.70 -0.79 -17.30
C PHE A 153 -11.67 -1.74 -16.61
N ASP A 154 -11.97 -2.87 -17.27
CA ASP A 154 -12.71 -3.97 -16.67
C ASP A 154 -11.79 -4.81 -15.76
N PRO A 155 -11.99 -4.82 -14.44
CA PRO A 155 -11.17 -5.61 -13.54
C PRO A 155 -11.22 -7.12 -13.82
N ALA A 156 -12.34 -7.63 -14.33
CA ALA A 156 -12.51 -9.06 -14.63
C ALA A 156 -11.57 -9.55 -15.74
N ALA A 157 -11.14 -8.64 -16.62
CA ALA A 157 -10.18 -8.95 -17.67
C ALA A 157 -8.72 -9.07 -17.17
N TYR A 158 -8.44 -8.65 -15.94
CA TYR A 158 -7.08 -8.65 -15.40
C TYR A 158 -6.65 -10.00 -14.85
N SER A 159 -7.42 -10.57 -13.93
CA SER A 159 -7.13 -11.87 -13.31
C SER A 159 -8.36 -12.44 -12.62
N ALA A 160 -8.52 -13.75 -12.67
CA ALA A 160 -9.57 -14.44 -11.91
C ALA A 160 -9.39 -14.35 -10.38
N ALA A 161 -8.19 -14.03 -9.91
CA ALA A 161 -7.88 -13.86 -8.48
C ALA A 161 -8.11 -12.42 -7.98
N VAL A 162 -8.44 -11.48 -8.85
CA VAL A 162 -8.75 -10.12 -8.45
C VAL A 162 -10.07 -10.06 -7.68
N GLY A 163 -10.10 -9.28 -6.59
CA GLY A 163 -11.32 -9.06 -5.82
C GLY A 163 -12.31 -8.13 -6.54
N LYS A 164 -13.47 -7.94 -5.93
CA LYS A 164 -14.41 -6.92 -6.41
C LYS A 164 -13.91 -5.53 -6.04
N PRO A 165 -14.09 -4.51 -6.89
CA PRO A 165 -13.75 -3.13 -6.53
C PRO A 165 -14.44 -2.69 -5.22
N MET A 166 -13.75 -1.89 -4.44
CA MET A 166 -14.26 -1.29 -3.19
C MET A 166 -15.17 -0.10 -3.52
N VAL A 167 -16.39 -0.39 -3.99
CA VAL A 167 -17.34 0.63 -4.46
C VAL A 167 -17.83 1.54 -3.31
N GLU A 168 -17.77 1.07 -2.09
CA GLU A 168 -18.20 1.80 -0.89
C GLU A 168 -17.37 3.05 -0.64
N ILE A 169 -16.09 3.03 -1.01
CA ILE A 169 -15.19 4.17 -0.89
C ILE A 169 -15.30 5.15 -2.05
N LEU A 170 -15.97 4.75 -3.14
CA LEU A 170 -16.02 5.52 -4.38
C LEU A 170 -17.27 6.40 -4.46
N ASN A 171 -17.09 7.59 -5.00
CA ASN A 171 -18.17 8.46 -5.43
C ASN A 171 -18.37 8.30 -6.95
N LEU A 172 -19.09 7.25 -7.35
CA LEU A 172 -19.28 6.86 -8.74
C LEU A 172 -19.94 7.95 -9.62
N SER A 173 -20.62 8.93 -9.02
CA SER A 173 -21.19 10.06 -9.77
C SER A 173 -20.13 11.03 -10.30
N LYS A 174 -18.91 11.00 -9.75
CA LYS A 174 -17.78 11.85 -10.14
C LYS A 174 -16.69 11.11 -10.93
N THR A 175 -16.81 9.82 -11.13
CA THR A 175 -15.81 8.96 -11.79
C THR A 175 -16.01 8.87 -13.32
N LYS A 176 -16.58 9.85 -13.98
CA LYS A 176 -16.45 9.95 -15.45
C LYS A 176 -15.01 10.33 -15.79
N VAL A 177 -14.11 9.34 -15.78
CA VAL A 177 -12.82 9.46 -16.46
C VAL A 177 -13.16 9.48 -17.95
N SER A 178 -13.06 10.63 -18.59
CA SER A 178 -13.10 10.70 -20.05
C SER A 178 -11.92 9.90 -20.61
N PRO A 179 -12.13 9.15 -21.70
CA PRO A 179 -11.11 8.34 -22.33
C PRO A 179 -9.88 9.14 -22.78
#